data_3f6fee6cac00988550c7b74631a35f61
#
_entry.id   3f6fee6cac00988550c7b74631a35f61
#
_cell.length_a   1.000
_cell.length_b   1.000
_cell.length_c   1.000
_cell.angle_alpha   90.00
_cell.angle_beta   90.00
_cell.angle_gamma   90.00
#
_symmetry.space_group_name_H-M   'P 1'
#
loop_
_entity.id
_entity.type
_entity.pdbx_description
1 polymer ?
#
loop_
_entity_poly.entity_id
_entity_poly.type
_entity_poly.pdbx_seq_one_letter_code
_entity_poly.pdbx_strand_id
1 'polypeptide(L)'
;LLMTWLLVVPAFVQAASVRGVVVDYETNKPIANVKVAIRNVSAVTDFDGNFELKKVRAGSVVVVFTAADYKAYSVDFVVNDGVNTLNASLQPKKVDNTLNQQALEDNIFELDESAIDDEGSAASQSASYLSGAADYVYLQAASYSYSPMRFNVRGYEQRESSTYINGLNFNDLERGRFSYSSLGGLNNAMRNKDAVNGLEMPGYAYGSFGGTTNINTRATNYAAGTNVNAAYTNRAYKLRGQAIYSTGIMDNGWAFTGSVVYRWADEGRTEGTFYNSFGYFLAAEKVLGDHRFALTTFGAPTKRAQSAAVSQEVYDYRGIYYNPYWGYQDGEKRNSRIVHSYDPTAIFNWDLKIDDESKLSAGVVFHYSQYSNSAIAFYNAPDPSPDYYRNLPSWQYYQLAVDGPDDIYNAYYKEVNKGLANQIADLWRAGDPNVTQINWNAMYSANYTNNAINPNGSAKYILERRHNNFMEIPLNFLYTNQLNSELKLTAGIEAKYAKGMHYKTVDDLLGANQWIDIDQFAERDFTDNQ
;
A
#
# COMPACT_ATOMS: atom_id res chain seq x y z
N LEU A 1 -75.96 16.06 -19.52
CA LEU A 1 -75.09 16.18 -18.32
C LEU A 1 -75.12 14.83 -17.58
N LEU A 2 -74.18 13.94 -17.90
CA LEU A 2 -73.97 12.69 -17.14
C LEU A 2 -72.77 12.92 -16.21
N MET A 3 -73.02 12.89 -14.94
CA MET A 3 -72.05 13.01 -13.87
C MET A 3 -71.62 11.58 -13.48
N THR A 4 -70.42 11.17 -13.95
CA THR A 4 -69.81 9.88 -13.59
C THR A 4 -69.16 10.01 -12.23
N TRP A 5 -69.71 9.33 -11.24
CA TRP A 5 -69.08 9.14 -9.92
C TRP A 5 -67.91 8.15 -10.05
N LEU A 6 -66.67 8.63 -9.88
CA LEU A 6 -65.48 7.78 -9.76
C LEU A 6 -65.47 7.21 -8.32
N LEU A 7 -65.82 5.96 -8.14
CA LEU A 7 -65.67 5.21 -6.90
C LEU A 7 -64.16 4.97 -6.68
N VAL A 8 -63.51 5.78 -5.83
CA VAL A 8 -62.21 5.51 -5.27
C VAL A 8 -62.36 4.39 -4.24
N VAL A 9 -62.07 3.15 -4.65
CA VAL A 9 -61.95 2.04 -3.71
C VAL A 9 -60.65 2.25 -2.93
N PRO A 10 -60.66 2.41 -1.59
CA PRO A 10 -59.43 2.45 -0.82
C PRO A 10 -58.79 1.08 -0.91
N ALA A 11 -57.62 0.99 -1.58
CA ALA A 11 -56.79 -0.18 -1.49
C ALA A 11 -56.35 -0.34 -0.02
N PHE A 12 -56.88 -1.33 0.66
CA PHE A 12 -56.40 -1.75 1.96
C PHE A 12 -54.97 -2.25 1.76
N VAL A 13 -53.97 -1.39 1.99
CA VAL A 13 -52.58 -1.80 2.10
C VAL A 13 -52.51 -2.65 3.37
N GLN A 14 -52.47 -3.94 3.22
CA GLN A 14 -52.28 -4.86 4.31
C GLN A 14 -50.90 -4.58 4.92
N ALA A 15 -50.86 -4.12 6.15
CA ALA A 15 -49.61 -3.75 6.82
C ALA A 15 -48.81 -5.02 7.12
N ALA A 16 -47.64 -5.17 6.48
CA ALA A 16 -46.74 -6.28 6.74
C ALA A 16 -46.07 -6.14 8.11
N SER A 17 -45.58 -7.26 8.63
CA SER A 17 -44.71 -7.29 9.81
C SER A 17 -43.38 -7.98 9.47
N VAL A 18 -42.30 -7.52 10.11
CA VAL A 18 -40.96 -8.15 10.04
C VAL A 18 -40.59 -8.59 11.45
N ARG A 19 -40.31 -9.89 11.61
CA ARG A 19 -39.89 -10.46 12.88
C ARG A 19 -38.62 -11.30 12.67
N GLY A 20 -37.86 -11.50 13.75
CA GLY A 20 -36.65 -12.33 13.69
C GLY A 20 -35.89 -12.34 15.00
N VAL A 21 -34.73 -12.93 14.97
CA VAL A 21 -33.83 -13.04 16.11
C VAL A 21 -32.52 -12.35 15.76
N VAL A 22 -31.98 -11.62 16.74
CA VAL A 22 -30.65 -11.02 16.64
C VAL A 22 -29.71 -11.75 17.58
N VAL A 23 -28.61 -12.25 17.05
CA VAL A 23 -27.60 -13.01 17.80
C VAL A 23 -26.23 -12.35 17.70
N ASP A 24 -25.40 -12.63 18.65
CA ASP A 24 -23.98 -12.29 18.64
C ASP A 24 -23.24 -13.14 17.60
N TYR A 25 -22.44 -12.51 16.78
CA TYR A 25 -21.74 -13.16 15.67
C TYR A 25 -20.66 -14.17 16.13
N GLU A 26 -20.03 -13.92 17.28
CA GLU A 26 -18.95 -14.76 17.79
C GLU A 26 -19.48 -15.91 18.66
N THR A 27 -20.51 -15.66 19.49
CA THR A 27 -21.00 -16.60 20.48
C THR A 27 -22.32 -17.27 20.08
N ASN A 28 -22.99 -16.76 19.06
CA ASN A 28 -24.34 -17.19 18.64
C ASN A 28 -25.43 -17.01 19.72
N LYS A 29 -25.12 -16.28 20.80
CA LYS A 29 -26.08 -15.98 21.87
C LYS A 29 -27.03 -14.87 21.46
N PRO A 30 -28.30 -14.91 21.88
CA PRO A 30 -29.24 -13.82 21.58
C PRO A 30 -28.81 -12.50 22.22
N ILE A 31 -29.05 -11.40 21.53
CA ILE A 31 -28.70 -10.06 22.00
C ILE A 31 -29.97 -9.30 22.35
N ALA A 32 -30.11 -8.94 23.62
CA ALA A 32 -31.18 -8.06 24.09
C ALA A 32 -30.87 -6.57 23.82
N ASN A 33 -31.90 -5.73 23.78
CA ASN A 33 -31.80 -4.28 23.63
C ASN A 33 -31.19 -3.79 22.31
N VAL A 34 -31.21 -4.60 21.25
CA VAL A 34 -30.86 -4.15 19.90
C VAL A 34 -32.01 -3.35 19.32
N LYS A 35 -31.76 -2.11 18.92
CA LYS A 35 -32.73 -1.31 18.19
C LYS A 35 -32.70 -1.75 16.72
N VAL A 36 -33.82 -2.26 16.24
CA VAL A 36 -34.07 -2.63 14.84
C VAL A 36 -34.97 -1.56 14.22
N ALA A 37 -34.55 -0.97 13.10
CA ALA A 37 -35.28 0.13 12.48
C ALA A 37 -35.42 -0.08 10.97
N ILE A 38 -36.62 0.24 10.46
CA ILE A 38 -36.93 0.38 9.03
C ILE A 38 -37.59 1.74 8.85
N ARG A 39 -36.93 2.68 8.19
CA ARG A 39 -37.44 4.06 8.04
C ARG A 39 -37.90 4.65 9.39
N ASN A 40 -39.21 4.87 9.56
CA ASN A 40 -39.81 5.46 10.76
C ASN A 40 -40.40 4.43 11.74
N VAL A 41 -40.24 3.13 11.48
CA VAL A 41 -40.70 2.04 12.34
C VAL A 41 -39.49 1.43 13.05
N SER A 42 -39.54 1.30 14.36
CA SER A 42 -38.47 0.65 15.12
C SER A 42 -39.03 -0.25 16.22
N ALA A 43 -38.29 -1.27 16.58
CA ALA A 43 -38.51 -2.16 17.71
C ALA A 43 -37.18 -2.40 18.44
N VAL A 44 -37.27 -2.96 19.66
CA VAL A 44 -36.09 -3.35 20.44
C VAL A 44 -36.19 -4.84 20.71
N THR A 45 -35.07 -5.57 20.64
CA THR A 45 -35.06 -7.00 20.93
C THR A 45 -35.28 -7.29 22.42
N ASP A 46 -35.98 -8.38 22.68
CA ASP A 46 -36.19 -8.92 24.03
C ASP A 46 -34.94 -9.70 24.52
N PHE A 47 -35.03 -10.34 25.70
CA PHE A 47 -33.92 -11.12 26.29
C PHE A 47 -33.51 -12.35 25.46
N ASP A 48 -34.43 -12.87 24.62
CA ASP A 48 -34.17 -13.97 23.71
C ASP A 48 -33.75 -13.49 22.31
N GLY A 49 -33.46 -12.18 22.18
CA GLY A 49 -33.04 -11.56 20.93
C GLY A 49 -34.14 -11.36 19.89
N ASN A 50 -35.42 -11.64 20.23
CA ASN A 50 -36.52 -11.53 19.28
C ASN A 50 -36.94 -10.09 19.10
N PHE A 51 -37.33 -9.73 17.88
CA PHE A 51 -37.96 -8.46 17.55
C PHE A 51 -39.14 -8.64 16.62
N GLU A 52 -40.06 -7.70 16.65
CA GLU A 52 -41.19 -7.60 15.72
C GLU A 52 -41.46 -6.15 15.34
N LEU A 53 -41.28 -5.81 14.08
CA LEU A 53 -41.66 -4.53 13.47
C LEU A 53 -43.04 -4.67 12.84
N LYS A 54 -44.02 -3.94 13.38
CA LYS A 54 -45.42 -3.96 12.91
C LYS A 54 -45.69 -2.77 11.99
N LYS A 55 -46.65 -2.93 11.07
CA LYS A 55 -47.06 -1.90 10.12
C LYS A 55 -45.96 -1.41 9.18
N VAL A 56 -45.10 -2.34 8.73
CA VAL A 56 -44.10 -2.06 7.73
C VAL A 56 -44.76 -2.05 6.35
N ARG A 57 -44.41 -1.10 5.51
CA ARG A 57 -44.88 -1.05 4.12
C ARG A 57 -44.11 -2.05 3.27
N ALA A 58 -44.83 -2.86 2.48
CA ALA A 58 -44.25 -3.79 1.55
C ALA A 58 -43.34 -3.08 0.51
N GLY A 59 -42.28 -3.76 0.07
CA GLY A 59 -41.30 -3.28 -0.88
C GLY A 59 -39.86 -3.42 -0.37
N SER A 60 -38.90 -2.97 -1.16
CA SER A 60 -37.47 -2.98 -0.80
C SER A 60 -37.19 -1.93 0.28
N VAL A 61 -36.56 -2.33 1.37
CA VAL A 61 -36.25 -1.50 2.55
C VAL A 61 -34.86 -1.85 3.07
N VAL A 62 -34.23 -0.88 3.72
CA VAL A 62 -33.00 -1.10 4.49
C VAL A 62 -33.41 -1.32 5.95
N VAL A 63 -33.00 -2.44 6.53
CA VAL A 63 -33.18 -2.73 7.96
C VAL A 63 -31.88 -2.43 8.67
N VAL A 64 -31.91 -1.58 9.70
CA VAL A 64 -30.74 -1.16 10.46
C VAL A 64 -30.83 -1.72 11.88
N PHE A 65 -29.77 -2.37 12.32
CA PHE A 65 -29.60 -2.92 13.67
C PHE A 65 -28.53 -2.11 14.42
N THR A 66 -28.86 -1.61 15.60
CA THR A 66 -27.93 -0.84 16.44
C THR A 66 -28.02 -1.27 17.90
N ALA A 67 -26.85 -1.50 18.51
CA ALA A 67 -26.72 -1.77 19.95
C ALA A 67 -25.44 -1.11 20.48
N ALA A 68 -25.39 -0.82 21.79
CA ALA A 68 -24.28 -0.07 22.39
C ALA A 68 -22.92 -0.75 22.18
N ASP A 69 -22.88 -2.07 22.38
CA ASP A 69 -21.65 -2.86 22.37
C ASP A 69 -21.38 -3.59 21.04
N TYR A 70 -22.19 -3.31 20.01
CA TYR A 70 -22.12 -3.97 18.70
C TYR A 70 -21.97 -2.96 17.56
N LYS A 71 -21.26 -3.37 16.50
CA LYS A 71 -21.20 -2.60 15.26
C LYS A 71 -22.60 -2.48 14.67
N ALA A 72 -22.96 -1.28 14.20
CA ALA A 72 -24.21 -1.09 13.48
C ALA A 72 -24.20 -1.99 12.22
N TYR A 73 -25.31 -2.71 12.02
CA TYR A 73 -25.50 -3.61 10.88
C TYR A 73 -26.68 -3.16 10.06
N SER A 74 -26.55 -3.13 8.75
CA SER A 74 -27.64 -2.80 7.84
C SER A 74 -27.75 -3.83 6.73
N VAL A 75 -28.98 -4.17 6.36
CA VAL A 75 -29.27 -5.16 5.31
C VAL A 75 -30.42 -4.70 4.45
N ASP A 76 -30.28 -4.87 3.12
CA ASP A 76 -31.36 -4.68 2.19
C ASP A 76 -32.31 -5.89 2.26
N PHE A 77 -33.60 -5.62 2.48
CA PHE A 77 -34.61 -6.64 2.68
C PHE A 77 -35.87 -6.32 1.88
N VAL A 78 -36.45 -7.33 1.25
CA VAL A 78 -37.72 -7.18 0.53
C VAL A 78 -38.86 -7.63 1.45
N VAL A 79 -39.69 -6.68 1.88
CA VAL A 79 -40.86 -6.97 2.69
C VAL A 79 -42.04 -7.31 1.78
N ASN A 80 -42.55 -8.52 1.92
CA ASN A 80 -43.79 -8.97 1.27
C ASN A 80 -45.01 -8.76 2.18
N ASP A 81 -46.19 -8.83 1.59
CA ASP A 81 -47.43 -8.76 2.40
C ASP A 81 -47.48 -9.92 3.38
N GLY A 82 -47.89 -9.61 4.64
CA GLY A 82 -48.00 -10.57 5.73
C GLY A 82 -46.78 -10.58 6.65
N VAL A 83 -46.41 -11.74 7.16
CA VAL A 83 -45.29 -11.91 8.13
C VAL A 83 -44.00 -12.29 7.40
N ASN A 84 -42.98 -11.47 7.57
CA ASN A 84 -41.64 -11.69 7.02
C ASN A 84 -40.67 -12.04 8.16
N THR A 85 -39.74 -12.94 7.92
CA THR A 85 -38.72 -13.34 8.89
C THR A 85 -37.33 -12.86 8.44
N LEU A 86 -36.62 -12.16 9.33
CA LEU A 86 -35.26 -11.68 9.11
C LEU A 86 -34.44 -11.91 10.37
N ASN A 87 -33.47 -12.81 10.33
CA ASN A 87 -32.51 -13.00 11.40
C ASN A 87 -31.24 -12.22 11.09
N ALA A 88 -30.60 -11.68 12.14
CA ALA A 88 -29.38 -10.89 12.03
C ALA A 88 -28.34 -11.36 13.04
N SER A 89 -27.09 -11.25 12.67
CA SER A 89 -25.95 -11.53 13.52
C SER A 89 -25.09 -10.28 13.63
N LEU A 90 -24.91 -9.75 14.86
CA LEU A 90 -24.17 -8.53 15.11
C LEU A 90 -22.74 -8.84 15.59
N GLN A 91 -21.78 -8.13 15.03
CA GLN A 91 -20.41 -8.19 15.51
C GLN A 91 -20.25 -7.32 16.75
N PRO A 92 -19.70 -7.86 17.88
CA PRO A 92 -19.39 -7.05 19.03
C PRO A 92 -18.42 -5.92 18.64
N LYS A 93 -18.65 -4.72 19.18
CA LYS A 93 -17.60 -3.71 19.23
C LYS A 93 -16.54 -4.26 20.16
N LYS A 94 -15.41 -4.69 19.60
CA LYS A 94 -14.25 -4.92 20.47
C LYS A 94 -13.95 -3.57 21.13
N VAL A 95 -13.93 -3.55 22.45
CA VAL A 95 -13.58 -2.37 23.26
C VAL A 95 -12.09 -2.09 23.20
N ASP A 96 -11.40 -2.50 22.17
CA ASP A 96 -9.97 -2.30 21.98
C ASP A 96 -9.74 -1.53 20.70
N ASN A 97 -9.31 -0.27 20.85
CA ASN A 97 -8.55 0.55 19.90
C ASN A 97 -8.88 0.35 18.40
N THR A 98 -10.14 0.13 18.06
CA THR A 98 -10.57 0.07 16.67
C THR A 98 -10.48 1.47 16.06
N LEU A 99 -9.59 1.60 15.11
CA LEU A 99 -9.50 2.75 14.23
C LEU A 99 -10.90 3.13 13.75
N ASN A 100 -11.29 4.39 13.97
CA ASN A 100 -12.60 4.87 13.58
C ASN A 100 -12.82 4.67 12.09
N GLN A 101 -13.65 3.69 11.70
CA GLN A 101 -13.87 3.32 10.30
C GLN A 101 -14.38 4.50 9.46
N GLN A 102 -15.11 5.43 10.07
CA GLN A 102 -15.62 6.62 9.39
C GLN A 102 -14.51 7.60 9.01
N ALA A 103 -13.48 7.77 9.85
CA ALA A 103 -12.29 8.55 9.49
C ALA A 103 -11.44 7.87 8.41
N LEU A 104 -11.59 6.55 8.23
CA LEU A 104 -10.94 5.78 7.15
C LEU A 104 -11.69 5.88 5.82
N GLU A 105 -13.01 6.09 5.83
CA GLU A 105 -13.80 6.25 4.61
C GLU A 105 -13.61 7.62 3.96
N ASP A 106 -13.39 8.66 4.76
CA ASP A 106 -13.16 10.03 4.29
C ASP A 106 -11.70 10.31 3.90
N ASN A 107 -10.76 9.52 4.42
CA ASN A 107 -9.36 9.62 4.06
C ASN A 107 -9.00 8.53 3.03
N ILE A 108 -8.80 8.92 1.79
CA ILE A 108 -8.18 8.09 0.77
C ILE A 108 -6.73 7.87 1.19
N PHE A 109 -6.45 6.77 1.90
CA PHE A 109 -5.09 6.38 2.25
C PHE A 109 -4.37 5.92 1.00
N GLU A 110 -3.65 6.81 0.40
CA GLU A 110 -2.60 6.45 -0.53
C GLU A 110 -1.38 6.07 0.30
N LEU A 111 -1.10 4.77 0.35
CA LEU A 111 0.20 4.31 0.80
C LEU A 111 1.23 4.92 -0.15
N ASP A 112 2.04 5.82 0.37
CA ASP A 112 3.06 6.48 -0.42
C ASP A 112 4.16 5.49 -0.80
N GLU A 113 4.18 5.14 -2.08
CA GLU A 113 5.21 4.27 -2.63
C GLU A 113 6.60 4.89 -2.60
N SER A 114 6.71 6.22 -2.49
CA SER A 114 8.01 6.89 -2.32
C SER A 114 8.69 6.51 -0.99
N ALA A 115 7.91 6.00 -0.02
CA ALA A 115 8.45 5.48 1.23
C ALA A 115 9.28 4.19 1.07
N ILE A 116 9.22 3.54 -0.09
CA ILE A 116 9.84 2.24 -0.34
C ILE A 116 11.20 2.39 -1.01
N ASP A 117 11.35 3.43 -1.83
CA ASP A 117 12.57 3.64 -2.60
C ASP A 117 13.73 4.20 -1.78
N ASP A 118 13.49 4.52 -0.52
CA ASP A 118 14.51 5.03 0.36
C ASP A 118 15.27 3.86 0.99
N GLU A 119 16.22 3.30 0.25
CA GLU A 119 17.17 2.28 0.71
C GLU A 119 17.97 2.74 1.94
N GLY A 120 17.91 4.04 2.30
CA GLY A 120 18.68 4.66 3.37
C GLY A 120 17.94 4.96 4.66
N SER A 121 16.59 5.08 4.68
CA SER A 121 15.86 5.50 5.88
C SER A 121 14.82 4.47 6.33
N ALA A 122 15.27 3.30 6.69
CA ALA A 122 14.43 2.20 7.17
C ALA A 122 13.60 2.48 8.44
N ALA A 123 13.71 3.68 9.03
CA ALA A 123 13.36 3.90 10.42
C ALA A 123 11.99 4.57 10.66
N SER A 124 11.38 5.23 9.66
CA SER A 124 10.19 6.06 9.91
C SER A 124 8.92 5.54 9.25
N GLN A 125 7.78 5.68 9.94
CA GLN A 125 6.46 5.34 9.42
C GLN A 125 5.81 6.56 8.76
N SER A 126 4.99 6.34 7.72
CA SER A 126 4.20 7.42 7.12
C SER A 126 3.06 7.84 8.07
N ALA A 127 2.89 9.15 8.29
CA ALA A 127 1.83 9.68 9.14
C ALA A 127 0.43 9.36 8.61
N SER A 128 0.25 9.33 7.29
CA SER A 128 -1.02 8.97 6.66
C SER A 128 -1.48 7.55 7.00
N TYR A 129 -0.55 6.66 7.30
CA TYR A 129 -0.85 5.30 7.76
C TYR A 129 -1.41 5.28 9.20
N LEU A 130 -0.95 6.20 10.02
CA LEU A 130 -1.28 6.29 11.44
C LEU A 130 -2.55 7.13 11.71
N SER A 131 -3.09 7.81 10.69
CA SER A 131 -4.25 8.70 10.83
C SER A 131 -5.53 7.98 11.27
N GLY A 132 -5.55 6.66 11.22
CA GLY A 132 -6.66 5.88 11.75
C GLY A 132 -6.57 5.51 13.23
N ALA A 133 -5.52 5.91 13.96
CA ALA A 133 -5.40 5.69 15.40
C ALA A 133 -6.22 6.75 16.16
N ALA A 134 -7.55 6.66 16.10
CA ALA A 134 -8.48 7.65 16.65
C ALA A 134 -8.30 7.89 18.16
N ASP A 135 -7.78 6.92 18.90
CA ASP A 135 -7.67 6.97 20.35
C ASP A 135 -6.29 7.53 20.83
N TYR A 136 -5.38 7.83 19.92
CA TYR A 136 -4.07 8.33 20.27
C TYR A 136 -3.88 9.77 19.81
N VAL A 137 -4.08 10.72 20.72
CA VAL A 137 -4.08 12.18 20.45
C VAL A 137 -2.82 12.65 19.70
N TYR A 138 -1.65 12.09 20.03
CA TYR A 138 -0.40 12.44 19.35
C TYR A 138 -0.42 12.01 17.87
N LEU A 139 -0.84 10.78 17.58
CA LEU A 139 -0.92 10.29 16.20
C LEU A 139 -1.99 11.02 15.42
N GLN A 140 -3.11 11.32 16.04
CA GLN A 140 -4.19 12.10 15.45
C GLN A 140 -3.73 13.51 15.08
N ALA A 141 -3.01 14.19 15.97
CA ALA A 141 -2.44 15.52 15.70
C ALA A 141 -1.34 15.49 14.64
N ALA A 142 -0.52 14.44 14.62
CA ALA A 142 0.57 14.27 13.64
C ALA A 142 0.10 13.76 12.28
N SER A 143 -1.10 13.20 12.17
CA SER A 143 -1.62 12.58 10.94
C SER A 143 -2.10 13.58 9.91
N TYR A 144 -2.38 14.83 10.29
CA TYR A 144 -2.82 15.85 9.36
C TYR A 144 -1.65 16.35 8.50
N SER A 145 -1.66 15.99 7.23
CA SER A 145 -0.62 16.38 6.28
C SER A 145 -1.16 16.41 4.85
N TYR A 146 -0.78 17.43 4.07
CA TYR A 146 -1.06 17.50 2.63
C TYR A 146 -0.11 16.63 1.80
N SER A 147 0.95 16.13 2.42
CA SER A 147 1.93 15.24 1.79
C SER A 147 2.34 14.17 2.79
N PRO A 148 2.92 13.06 2.36
CA PRO A 148 3.46 12.05 3.24
C PRO A 148 4.43 12.65 4.24
N MET A 149 4.19 12.41 5.50
CA MET A 149 5.08 12.80 6.59
C MET A 149 5.56 11.53 7.29
N ARG A 150 6.85 11.42 7.48
CA ARG A 150 7.50 10.28 8.12
C ARG A 150 8.01 10.67 9.49
N PHE A 151 7.77 9.86 10.50
CA PHE A 151 8.31 10.03 11.84
C PHE A 151 8.34 8.69 12.59
N ASN A 152 9.17 8.63 13.60
CA ASN A 152 9.26 7.49 14.50
C ASN A 152 8.25 7.66 15.63
N VAL A 153 7.23 6.82 15.68
CA VAL A 153 6.24 6.86 16.76
C VAL A 153 6.91 6.53 18.08
N ARG A 154 6.88 7.45 19.03
CA ARG A 154 7.57 7.33 20.33
C ARG A 154 9.08 7.01 20.22
N GLY A 155 9.71 7.35 19.10
CA GLY A 155 11.11 7.03 18.83
C GLY A 155 11.39 5.60 18.37
N TYR A 156 10.38 4.73 18.27
CA TYR A 156 10.54 3.38 17.78
C TYR A 156 10.72 3.36 16.26
N GLU A 157 11.61 2.51 15.79
CA GLU A 157 11.78 2.24 14.36
C GLU A 157 10.66 1.34 13.83
N GLN A 158 10.39 1.40 12.53
CA GLN A 158 9.35 0.59 11.89
C GLN A 158 9.57 -0.93 12.08
N ARG A 159 10.82 -1.38 12.21
CA ARG A 159 11.16 -2.80 12.49
C ARG A 159 10.76 -3.26 13.89
N GLU A 160 10.51 -2.33 14.81
CA GLU A 160 10.07 -2.61 16.17
C GLU A 160 8.54 -2.70 16.29
N SER A 161 7.83 -2.47 15.17
CA SER A 161 6.39 -2.66 15.02
C SER A 161 6.11 -3.89 14.17
N SER A 162 5.07 -4.64 14.50
CA SER A 162 4.68 -5.85 13.76
C SER A 162 3.39 -5.63 12.98
N THR A 163 3.40 -6.04 11.72
CA THR A 163 2.22 -6.01 10.86
C THR A 163 1.80 -7.43 10.49
N TYR A 164 0.54 -7.72 10.77
CA TYR A 164 -0.10 -8.99 10.47
C TYR A 164 -1.19 -8.80 9.41
N ILE A 165 -1.43 -9.82 8.61
CA ILE A 165 -2.62 -9.94 7.77
C ILE A 165 -3.31 -11.25 8.13
N ASN A 166 -4.56 -11.18 8.57
CA ASN A 166 -5.33 -12.33 9.07
C ASN A 166 -4.61 -13.13 10.18
N GLY A 167 -3.85 -12.46 11.04
CA GLY A 167 -3.10 -13.09 12.13
C GLY A 167 -1.77 -13.73 11.71
N LEU A 168 -1.26 -13.48 10.52
CA LEU A 168 0.02 -13.96 10.02
C LEU A 168 1.01 -12.81 9.86
N ASN A 169 2.24 -12.99 10.30
CA ASN A 169 3.26 -11.95 10.34
C ASN A 169 3.85 -11.66 8.96
N PHE A 170 3.75 -10.42 8.51
CA PHE A 170 4.24 -9.92 7.22
C PHE A 170 5.48 -9.04 7.31
N ASN A 171 6.08 -8.88 8.48
CA ASN A 171 7.37 -8.21 8.54
C ASN A 171 8.42 -9.06 7.83
N ASP A 172 9.04 -8.49 6.82
CA ASP A 172 10.15 -9.09 6.06
C ASP A 172 11.33 -9.40 6.99
N LEU A 173 11.90 -10.60 6.92
CA LEU A 173 13.02 -11.03 7.80
C LEU A 173 14.33 -10.31 7.50
N GLU A 174 14.54 -9.81 6.27
CA GLU A 174 15.76 -9.07 5.92
C GLU A 174 15.71 -7.62 6.40
N ARG A 175 14.54 -6.97 6.23
CA ARG A 175 14.34 -5.55 6.54
C ARG A 175 13.68 -5.31 7.90
N GLY A 176 13.12 -6.36 8.50
CA GLY A 176 12.41 -6.29 9.78
C GLY A 176 11.07 -5.55 9.70
N ARG A 177 10.56 -5.19 8.53
CA ARG A 177 9.38 -4.34 8.38
C ARG A 177 8.42 -4.84 7.29
N PHE A 178 7.18 -4.37 7.35
CA PHE A 178 6.20 -4.61 6.32
C PHE A 178 6.28 -3.54 5.22
N SER A 179 6.19 -3.96 3.97
CA SER A 179 6.13 -3.07 2.82
C SER A 179 4.68 -2.84 2.39
N TYR A 180 4.11 -1.70 2.73
CA TYR A 180 2.73 -1.36 2.38
C TYR A 180 2.47 -1.20 0.88
N SER A 181 3.51 -1.02 0.08
CA SER A 181 3.38 -0.96 -1.38
C SER A 181 2.94 -2.26 -2.00
N SER A 182 3.25 -3.39 -1.36
CA SER A 182 2.79 -4.70 -1.81
C SER A 182 1.27 -4.80 -1.88
N LEU A 183 0.56 -3.96 -1.09
CA LEU A 183 -0.90 -3.86 -1.13
C LEU A 183 -1.44 -3.12 -2.36
N GLY A 184 -0.58 -2.45 -3.12
CA GLY A 184 -0.88 -1.94 -4.45
C GLY A 184 -2.06 -0.96 -4.56
N GLY A 185 -2.39 -0.24 -3.49
CA GLY A 185 -3.52 0.70 -3.48
C GLY A 185 -4.90 0.04 -3.34
N LEU A 186 -4.97 -1.22 -2.93
CA LEU A 186 -6.20 -1.96 -2.61
C LEU A 186 -6.86 -1.47 -1.30
N ASN A 187 -6.98 -0.15 -1.12
CA ASN A 187 -7.38 0.47 0.14
C ASN A 187 -8.74 -0.03 0.65
N ASN A 188 -9.73 -0.20 -0.23
CA ASN A 188 -11.07 -0.67 0.16
C ASN A 188 -11.04 -2.12 0.67
N ALA A 189 -10.13 -2.96 0.15
CA ALA A 189 -9.96 -4.33 0.58
C ALA A 189 -9.12 -4.45 1.86
N MET A 190 -8.22 -3.48 2.14
CA MET A 190 -7.28 -3.51 3.25
C MET A 190 -7.65 -2.55 4.39
N ARG A 191 -8.89 -2.05 4.41
CA ARG A 191 -9.36 -1.04 5.37
C ARG A 191 -9.61 -1.55 6.78
N ASN A 192 -9.96 -2.82 6.92
CA ASN A 192 -10.28 -3.39 8.23
C ASN A 192 -8.98 -3.68 8.99
N LYS A 193 -8.67 -2.83 9.96
CA LYS A 193 -7.44 -2.91 10.74
C LYS A 193 -7.74 -2.93 12.22
N ASP A 194 -7.05 -3.81 12.93
CA ASP A 194 -6.98 -3.84 14.39
C ASP A 194 -5.56 -3.44 14.79
N ALA A 195 -5.39 -2.50 15.70
CA ALA A 195 -4.06 -2.08 16.15
C ALA A 195 -4.01 -2.00 17.68
N VAL A 196 -2.89 -2.38 18.23
CA VAL A 196 -2.57 -2.21 19.64
C VAL A 196 -1.23 -1.48 19.79
N ASN A 197 -1.11 -0.66 20.82
CA ASN A 197 0.05 0.17 21.04
C ASN A 197 1.01 -0.44 22.09
N GLY A 198 2.31 -0.35 21.80
CA GLY A 198 3.33 -0.83 22.74
C GLY A 198 3.19 -2.29 23.07
N LEU A 199 3.33 -2.64 24.35
CA LEU A 199 3.30 -4.01 24.84
C LEU A 199 1.89 -4.56 25.12
N GLU A 200 0.85 -3.88 24.70
CA GLU A 200 -0.50 -4.41 24.79
C GLU A 200 -0.62 -5.72 23.99
N MET A 201 -1.24 -6.74 24.59
CA MET A 201 -1.37 -8.05 23.95
C MET A 201 -2.50 -8.06 22.93
N PRO A 202 -2.20 -8.20 21.62
CA PRO A 202 -3.23 -8.37 20.61
C PRO A 202 -3.85 -9.76 20.71
N GLY A 203 -5.16 -9.87 20.45
CA GLY A 203 -5.86 -11.16 20.46
C GLY A 203 -5.56 -12.08 19.27
N TYR A 204 -4.69 -11.66 18.35
CA TYR A 204 -4.39 -12.31 17.07
C TYR A 204 -2.91 -12.65 16.88
N ALA A 205 -2.03 -12.17 17.77
CA ALA A 205 -0.58 -12.30 17.60
C ALA A 205 0.15 -12.09 18.92
N TYR A 206 1.47 -12.11 18.87
CA TYR A 206 2.36 -11.73 19.97
C TYR A 206 2.61 -10.22 19.92
N GLY A 207 2.77 -9.57 21.08
CA GLY A 207 3.03 -8.12 21.15
C GLY A 207 4.38 -7.70 20.55
N SER A 208 4.51 -6.41 20.23
CA SER A 208 5.75 -5.78 19.77
C SER A 208 5.95 -4.45 20.47
N PHE A 209 7.20 -4.02 20.70
CA PHE A 209 7.51 -2.77 21.42
C PHE A 209 6.91 -1.52 20.76
N GLY A 210 6.96 -1.45 19.44
CA GLY A 210 6.41 -0.35 18.65
C GLY A 210 4.91 -0.43 18.39
N GLY A 211 4.26 -1.51 18.87
CA GLY A 211 2.86 -1.81 18.60
C GLY A 211 2.65 -2.85 17.50
N THR A 212 1.44 -3.32 17.39
CA THR A 212 1.07 -4.39 16.46
C THR A 212 -0.19 -4.02 15.69
N THR A 213 -0.18 -4.21 14.39
CA THR A 213 -1.34 -3.97 13.51
C THR A 213 -1.72 -5.25 12.79
N ASN A 214 -3.01 -5.57 12.74
CA ASN A 214 -3.55 -6.66 11.92
C ASN A 214 -4.52 -6.11 10.88
N ILE A 215 -4.31 -6.47 9.63
CA ILE A 215 -5.22 -6.17 8.52
C ILE A 215 -6.11 -7.40 8.35
N ASN A 216 -7.42 -7.23 8.57
CA ASN A 216 -8.36 -8.33 8.45
C ASN A 216 -9.02 -8.32 7.07
N THR A 217 -8.67 -9.31 6.24
CA THR A 217 -9.10 -9.41 4.83
C THR A 217 -10.07 -10.56 4.59
N ARG A 218 -10.71 -11.09 5.64
CA ARG A 218 -11.70 -12.17 5.53
C ARG A 218 -12.97 -11.69 4.82
N ALA A 219 -13.52 -12.52 3.96
CA ALA A 219 -14.69 -12.16 3.14
C ALA A 219 -15.92 -11.79 3.97
N THR A 220 -16.07 -12.37 5.16
CA THR A 220 -17.19 -12.08 6.07
C THR A 220 -17.12 -10.69 6.71
N ASN A 221 -15.98 -9.98 6.61
CA ASN A 221 -15.82 -8.64 7.18
C ASN A 221 -16.33 -7.52 6.25
N TYR A 222 -16.80 -7.87 5.06
CA TYR A 222 -17.31 -6.90 4.10
C TYR A 222 -18.83 -7.01 4.02
N ALA A 223 -19.51 -5.87 4.12
CA ALA A 223 -20.94 -5.81 3.87
C ALA A 223 -21.24 -6.16 2.41
N ALA A 224 -22.39 -6.80 2.18
CA ALA A 224 -22.87 -7.08 0.83
C ALA A 224 -23.04 -5.79 0.03
N GLY A 225 -22.60 -5.78 -1.20
CA GLY A 225 -22.76 -4.62 -2.08
C GLY A 225 -21.59 -4.38 -3.02
N THR A 226 -21.72 -3.33 -3.80
CA THR A 226 -20.72 -2.87 -4.77
C THR A 226 -20.35 -1.44 -4.47
N ASN A 227 -19.05 -1.14 -4.47
CA ASN A 227 -18.54 0.23 -4.42
C ASN A 227 -17.60 0.45 -5.61
N VAL A 228 -17.80 1.56 -6.33
CA VAL A 228 -16.95 1.98 -7.44
C VAL A 228 -16.46 3.39 -7.16
N ASN A 229 -15.18 3.60 -7.29
CA ASN A 229 -14.52 4.87 -6.99
C ASN A 229 -13.60 5.25 -8.16
N ALA A 230 -13.58 6.54 -8.50
CA ALA A 230 -12.66 7.12 -9.47
C ALA A 230 -12.06 8.39 -8.87
N ALA A 231 -10.77 8.58 -9.03
CA ALA A 231 -10.05 9.75 -8.54
C ALA A 231 -9.06 10.27 -9.56
N TYR A 232 -8.87 11.59 -9.56
CA TYR A 232 -7.79 12.28 -10.24
C TYR A 232 -6.86 12.88 -9.19
N THR A 233 -5.55 12.67 -9.36
CA THR A 233 -4.54 13.17 -8.42
C THR A 233 -3.41 13.89 -9.18
N ASN A 234 -2.63 14.69 -8.49
CA ASN A 234 -1.43 15.34 -9.00
C ASN A 234 -0.15 14.76 -8.36
N ARG A 235 -0.16 13.47 -8.02
CA ARG A 235 0.96 12.75 -7.39
C ARG A 235 1.74 11.91 -8.41
N ALA A 236 2.26 10.77 -7.99
CA ALA A 236 2.99 9.84 -8.85
C ALA A 236 2.11 9.32 -10.00
N TYR A 237 0.81 9.16 -9.77
CA TYR A 237 -0.17 8.86 -10.81
C TYR A 237 -1.25 9.95 -10.91
N LYS A 238 -1.93 10.01 -12.05
CA LYS A 238 -3.00 10.98 -12.35
C LYS A 238 -4.38 10.40 -12.17
N LEU A 239 -4.59 9.17 -12.63
CA LEU A 239 -5.90 8.53 -12.65
C LEU A 239 -5.88 7.27 -11.77
N ARG A 240 -6.95 7.08 -11.01
CA ARG A 240 -7.23 5.87 -10.24
C ARG A 240 -8.68 5.47 -10.46
N GLY A 241 -8.89 4.20 -10.82
CA GLY A 241 -10.20 3.56 -10.82
C GLY A 241 -10.16 2.38 -9.87
N GLN A 242 -11.19 2.20 -9.06
CA GLN A 242 -11.30 1.08 -8.13
C GLN A 242 -12.74 0.57 -8.08
N ALA A 243 -12.89 -0.74 -8.00
CA ALA A 243 -14.17 -1.40 -7.75
C ALA A 243 -14.00 -2.49 -6.71
N ILE A 244 -14.99 -2.65 -5.83
CA ILE A 244 -15.09 -3.75 -4.89
C ILE A 244 -16.52 -4.28 -4.90
N TYR A 245 -16.65 -5.59 -4.87
CA TYR A 245 -17.92 -6.29 -4.71
C TYR A 245 -17.81 -7.32 -3.60
N SER A 246 -18.83 -7.42 -2.77
CA SER A 246 -18.94 -8.44 -1.73
C SER A 246 -20.35 -9.02 -1.71
N THR A 247 -20.45 -10.34 -1.52
CA THR A 247 -21.73 -11.01 -1.32
C THR A 247 -22.27 -10.84 0.11
N GLY A 248 -21.41 -10.46 1.06
CA GLY A 248 -21.69 -10.70 2.48
C GLY A 248 -21.76 -12.21 2.77
N ILE A 249 -22.22 -12.56 3.97
CA ILE A 249 -22.45 -13.95 4.35
C ILE A 249 -23.78 -14.39 3.74
N MET A 250 -23.72 -15.43 2.89
CA MET A 250 -24.90 -16.04 2.27
C MET A 250 -25.52 -17.12 3.19
N ASP A 251 -26.77 -17.49 2.97
CA ASP A 251 -27.49 -18.50 3.76
C ASP A 251 -26.80 -19.87 3.80
N ASN A 252 -26.05 -20.19 2.77
CA ASN A 252 -25.26 -21.41 2.71
C ASN A 252 -23.91 -21.33 3.43
N GLY A 253 -23.62 -20.22 4.14
CA GLY A 253 -22.40 -19.99 4.91
C GLY A 253 -21.16 -19.61 4.07
N TRP A 254 -21.30 -19.33 2.78
CA TRP A 254 -20.23 -18.76 1.97
C TRP A 254 -20.25 -17.23 2.00
N ALA A 255 -19.07 -16.64 1.90
CA ALA A 255 -18.87 -15.21 1.61
C ALA A 255 -17.78 -15.07 0.56
N PHE A 256 -17.96 -14.13 -0.37
CA PHE A 256 -16.98 -13.79 -1.40
C PHE A 256 -16.81 -12.29 -1.47
N THR A 257 -15.57 -11.85 -1.64
CA THR A 257 -15.24 -10.44 -1.87
C THR A 257 -14.18 -10.35 -2.95
N GLY A 258 -14.39 -9.48 -3.92
CA GLY A 258 -13.42 -9.19 -4.98
C GLY A 258 -13.21 -7.70 -5.13
N SER A 259 -11.98 -7.27 -5.31
CA SER A 259 -11.64 -5.86 -5.59
C SER A 259 -10.58 -5.76 -6.67
N VAL A 260 -10.69 -4.72 -7.48
CA VAL A 260 -9.69 -4.35 -8.48
C VAL A 260 -9.39 -2.86 -8.38
N VAL A 261 -8.15 -2.49 -8.63
CA VAL A 261 -7.72 -1.10 -8.71
C VAL A 261 -6.77 -0.92 -9.89
N TYR A 262 -6.93 0.16 -10.63
CA TYR A 262 -6.01 0.56 -11.68
C TYR A 262 -5.54 1.99 -11.42
N ARG A 263 -4.21 2.21 -11.48
CA ARG A 263 -3.58 3.51 -11.29
C ARG A 263 -2.66 3.79 -12.46
N TRP A 264 -2.79 4.98 -13.05
CA TRP A 264 -2.09 5.30 -14.27
C TRP A 264 -1.68 6.78 -14.35
N ALA A 265 -0.51 7.00 -14.93
CA ALA A 265 -0.05 8.27 -15.46
C ALA A 265 0.92 8.02 -16.62
N ASP A 266 0.75 8.77 -17.69
CA ASP A 266 1.75 8.92 -18.76
C ASP A 266 2.98 9.68 -18.25
N GLU A 267 2.72 10.71 -17.46
CA GLU A 267 3.70 11.48 -16.72
C GLU A 267 3.11 11.88 -15.37
N GLY A 268 3.84 11.63 -14.28
CA GLY A 268 3.46 12.03 -12.94
C GLY A 268 3.65 13.54 -12.71
N ARG A 269 3.67 13.95 -11.43
CA ARG A 269 3.96 15.35 -11.04
C ARG A 269 5.39 15.76 -11.40
N THR A 270 6.32 14.82 -11.37
CA THR A 270 7.75 15.03 -11.66
C THR A 270 8.04 14.60 -13.09
N GLU A 271 8.81 15.43 -13.82
CA GLU A 271 9.14 15.17 -15.22
C GLU A 271 9.83 13.82 -15.45
N GLY A 272 9.51 13.18 -16.59
CA GLY A 272 10.09 11.92 -17.01
C GLY A 272 9.71 10.74 -16.13
N THR A 273 8.69 10.90 -15.25
CA THR A 273 8.11 9.78 -14.49
C THR A 273 6.85 9.27 -15.20
N PHE A 274 6.56 8.00 -15.06
CA PHE A 274 5.29 7.40 -15.44
C PHE A 274 4.85 6.38 -14.39
N TYR A 275 3.58 6.01 -14.42
CA TYR A 275 3.02 5.08 -13.46
C TYR A 275 1.98 4.17 -14.12
N ASN A 276 2.12 2.86 -13.93
CA ASN A 276 1.15 1.86 -14.37
C ASN A 276 1.08 0.74 -13.33
N SER A 277 -0.09 0.58 -12.71
CA SER A 277 -0.32 -0.44 -11.69
C SER A 277 -1.73 -0.98 -11.77
N PHE A 278 -1.85 -2.31 -11.70
CA PHE A 278 -3.11 -3.03 -11.61
C PHE A 278 -3.12 -3.88 -10.36
N GLY A 279 -4.00 -3.58 -9.40
CA GLY A 279 -4.17 -4.38 -8.19
C GLY A 279 -5.42 -5.26 -8.27
N TYR A 280 -5.32 -6.47 -7.73
CA TYR A 280 -6.44 -7.39 -7.56
C TYR A 280 -6.48 -7.95 -6.14
N PHE A 281 -7.68 -8.22 -5.66
CA PHE A 281 -7.95 -8.85 -4.37
C PHE A 281 -9.14 -9.80 -4.52
N LEU A 282 -9.01 -11.01 -4.01
CA LEU A 282 -10.07 -12.00 -3.96
C LEU A 282 -10.05 -12.67 -2.59
N ALA A 283 -11.19 -12.73 -1.94
CA ALA A 283 -11.38 -13.44 -0.69
C ALA A 283 -12.61 -14.35 -0.77
N ALA A 284 -12.46 -15.57 -0.31
CA ALA A 284 -13.54 -16.55 -0.16
C ALA A 284 -13.50 -17.11 1.26
N GLU A 285 -14.65 -17.20 1.90
CA GLU A 285 -14.77 -17.75 3.25
C GLU A 285 -15.96 -18.68 3.34
N LYS A 286 -15.79 -19.79 4.06
CA LYS A 286 -16.83 -20.76 4.36
C LYS A 286 -16.96 -20.93 5.86
N VAL A 287 -18.15 -20.69 6.37
CA VAL A 287 -18.55 -21.04 7.74
C VAL A 287 -19.27 -22.38 7.69
N LEU A 288 -18.79 -23.35 8.46
CA LEU A 288 -19.32 -24.72 8.52
C LEU A 288 -19.38 -25.18 9.99
N GLY A 289 -20.50 -24.93 10.66
CA GLY A 289 -20.63 -25.14 12.10
C GLY A 289 -19.61 -24.30 12.86
N ASP A 290 -18.79 -24.94 13.67
CA ASP A 290 -17.75 -24.31 14.47
C ASP A 290 -16.45 -24.02 13.70
N HIS A 291 -16.38 -24.43 12.43
CA HIS A 291 -15.22 -24.22 11.57
C HIS A 291 -15.43 -23.03 10.64
N ARG A 292 -14.34 -22.28 10.41
CA ARG A 292 -14.25 -21.25 9.38
C ARG A 292 -13.00 -21.49 8.54
N PHE A 293 -13.15 -21.54 7.25
CA PHE A 293 -12.08 -21.66 6.28
C PHE A 293 -12.06 -20.41 5.41
N ALA A 294 -10.93 -19.75 5.33
CA ALA A 294 -10.79 -18.56 4.50
C ALA A 294 -9.58 -18.69 3.57
N LEU A 295 -9.77 -18.28 2.32
CA LEU A 295 -8.73 -18.13 1.33
C LEU A 295 -8.75 -16.69 0.82
N THR A 296 -7.63 -16.00 0.95
CA THR A 296 -7.45 -14.64 0.44
C THR A 296 -6.26 -14.61 -0.50
N THR A 297 -6.39 -13.98 -1.65
CA THR A 297 -5.27 -13.71 -2.56
C THR A 297 -5.32 -12.29 -3.07
N PHE A 298 -4.15 -11.68 -3.18
CA PHE A 298 -3.98 -10.34 -3.71
C PHE A 298 -2.61 -10.16 -4.35
N GLY A 299 -2.49 -9.11 -5.15
CA GLY A 299 -1.25 -8.70 -5.77
C GLY A 299 -1.45 -7.45 -6.62
N ALA A 300 -0.35 -6.75 -6.89
CA ALA A 300 -0.40 -5.51 -7.66
C ALA A 300 0.84 -5.34 -8.54
N PRO A 301 0.86 -5.98 -9.74
CA PRO A 301 1.92 -5.70 -10.70
C PRO A 301 2.00 -4.20 -10.99
N THR A 302 3.18 -3.64 -10.77
CA THR A 302 3.44 -2.21 -10.91
C THR A 302 4.68 -1.99 -11.74
N LYS A 303 4.59 -1.08 -12.71
CA LYS A 303 5.72 -0.54 -13.48
C LYS A 303 5.70 0.98 -13.36
N ARG A 304 6.77 1.57 -12.87
CA ARG A 304 6.86 3.01 -12.69
C ARG A 304 8.27 3.52 -12.88
N ALA A 305 8.41 4.77 -13.28
CA ALA A 305 9.68 5.45 -13.29
C ALA A 305 9.90 6.24 -11.99
N GLN A 306 11.15 6.33 -11.57
CA GLN A 306 11.56 7.03 -10.36
C GLN A 306 12.04 8.45 -10.63
N SER A 307 12.05 9.24 -9.57
CA SER A 307 12.73 10.53 -9.46
C SER A 307 13.68 10.52 -8.26
N ALA A 308 14.64 11.44 -8.25
CA ALA A 308 15.54 11.63 -7.13
C ALA A 308 15.38 13.00 -6.49
N ALA A 309 15.75 13.09 -5.22
CA ALA A 309 16.12 14.35 -4.60
C ALA A 309 17.47 14.80 -5.16
N VAL A 310 17.61 16.10 -5.42
CA VAL A 310 18.84 16.71 -5.93
C VAL A 310 19.36 17.77 -4.97
N SER A 311 20.56 18.31 -5.23
CA SER A 311 21.12 19.39 -4.41
C SER A 311 20.25 20.65 -4.47
N GLN A 312 20.36 21.50 -3.45
CA GLN A 312 19.67 22.80 -3.42
C GLN A 312 20.02 23.66 -4.63
N GLU A 313 21.27 23.63 -5.07
CA GLU A 313 21.72 24.33 -6.29
C GLU A 313 20.89 23.95 -7.52
N VAL A 314 20.64 22.67 -7.71
CA VAL A 314 19.82 22.17 -8.83
C VAL A 314 18.36 22.59 -8.69
N TYR A 315 17.80 22.55 -7.48
CA TYR A 315 16.45 23.05 -7.21
C TYR A 315 16.33 24.56 -7.48
N ASP A 316 17.35 25.35 -7.16
CA ASP A 316 17.37 26.80 -7.41
C ASP A 316 17.35 27.12 -8.92
N TYR A 317 17.96 26.27 -9.75
CA TYR A 317 17.92 26.43 -11.20
C TYR A 317 16.67 25.86 -11.86
N ARG A 318 16.16 24.71 -11.40
CA ARG A 318 15.13 23.92 -12.12
C ARG A 318 13.82 23.76 -11.38
N GLY A 319 13.75 24.15 -10.11
CA GLY A 319 12.58 23.98 -9.27
C GLY A 319 12.43 22.55 -8.72
N ILE A 320 11.45 22.40 -7.81
CA ILE A 320 11.26 21.18 -6.99
C ILE A 320 10.72 19.95 -7.75
N TYR A 321 10.34 20.11 -9.02
CA TYR A 321 9.83 19.02 -9.86
C TYR A 321 10.86 18.46 -10.83
N TYR A 322 12.09 18.95 -10.77
CA TYR A 322 13.18 18.46 -11.59
C TYR A 322 13.52 17.00 -11.24
N ASN A 323 13.88 16.24 -12.28
CA ASN A 323 14.28 14.84 -12.16
C ASN A 323 15.51 14.57 -13.02
N PRO A 324 16.64 14.11 -12.42
CA PRO A 324 17.88 13.83 -13.17
C PRO A 324 17.86 12.47 -13.90
N TYR A 325 16.85 11.63 -13.67
CA TYR A 325 16.87 10.23 -14.13
C TYR A 325 16.38 10.00 -15.56
N TRP A 326 16.02 11.03 -16.28
CA TRP A 326 15.48 10.88 -17.63
C TRP A 326 16.17 11.76 -18.65
N GLY A 327 15.97 11.42 -19.91
CA GLY A 327 16.37 12.22 -21.07
C GLY A 327 15.66 11.71 -22.33
N TYR A 328 15.79 12.44 -23.43
CA TYR A 328 15.23 12.01 -24.70
C TYR A 328 16.13 10.98 -25.39
N GLN A 329 15.51 9.92 -25.92
CA GLN A 329 16.10 8.98 -26.88
C GLN A 329 15.14 8.83 -28.05
N ASP A 330 15.60 9.10 -29.26
CA ASP A 330 14.80 9.02 -30.49
C ASP A 330 13.45 9.79 -30.42
N GLY A 331 13.44 10.91 -29.70
CA GLY A 331 12.26 11.76 -29.50
C GLY A 331 11.34 11.33 -28.36
N GLU A 332 11.56 10.18 -27.74
CA GLU A 332 10.76 9.65 -26.63
C GLU A 332 11.47 9.89 -25.29
N LYS A 333 10.68 10.13 -24.23
CA LYS A 333 11.19 10.23 -22.86
C LYS A 333 11.61 8.84 -22.35
N ARG A 334 12.88 8.69 -22.02
CA ARG A 334 13.42 7.46 -21.41
C ARG A 334 13.96 7.77 -20.03
N ASN A 335 13.47 7.04 -19.02
CA ASN A 335 13.96 7.11 -17.65
C ASN A 335 14.93 5.96 -17.38
N SER A 336 16.02 6.23 -16.66
CA SER A 336 17.06 5.25 -16.32
C SER A 336 16.70 4.39 -15.09
N ARG A 337 15.74 4.87 -14.26
CA ARG A 337 15.33 4.24 -13.02
C ARG A 337 13.88 3.76 -13.11
N ILE A 338 13.67 2.55 -13.61
CA ILE A 338 12.36 1.94 -13.77
C ILE A 338 12.21 0.82 -12.77
N VAL A 339 11.21 0.93 -11.90
CA VAL A 339 10.82 -0.12 -10.95
C VAL A 339 9.80 -1.04 -11.60
N HIS A 340 10.03 -2.34 -11.44
CA HIS A 340 9.02 -3.38 -11.61
C HIS A 340 8.83 -4.06 -10.27
N SER A 341 7.60 -4.10 -9.77
CA SER A 341 7.26 -4.82 -8.55
C SER A 341 6.00 -5.67 -8.74
N TYR A 342 5.98 -6.85 -8.14
CA TYR A 342 4.81 -7.71 -8.07
C TYR A 342 4.93 -8.65 -6.89
N ASP A 343 3.98 -8.55 -5.95
CA ASP A 343 3.97 -9.25 -4.68
C ASP A 343 2.72 -10.14 -4.56
N PRO A 344 2.58 -11.21 -5.40
CA PRO A 344 1.48 -12.15 -5.27
C PRO A 344 1.50 -12.83 -3.92
N THR A 345 0.35 -12.77 -3.25
CA THR A 345 0.15 -13.30 -1.92
C THR A 345 -1.09 -14.19 -1.90
N ALA A 346 -0.98 -15.36 -1.28
CA ALA A 346 -2.10 -16.25 -0.99
C ALA A 346 -2.08 -16.60 0.50
N ILE A 347 -3.20 -16.43 1.18
CA ILE A 347 -3.37 -16.66 2.61
C ILE A 347 -4.47 -17.70 2.80
N PHE A 348 -4.18 -18.77 3.52
CA PHE A 348 -5.19 -19.72 3.99
C PHE A 348 -5.30 -19.63 5.49
N ASN A 349 -6.52 -19.50 6.00
CA ASN A 349 -6.82 -19.50 7.42
C ASN A 349 -7.86 -20.56 7.76
N TRP A 350 -7.72 -21.16 8.91
CA TRP A 350 -8.68 -22.05 9.56
C TRP A 350 -8.87 -21.61 10.99
N ASP A 351 -10.12 -21.33 11.38
CA ASP A 351 -10.50 -21.09 12.76
C ASP A 351 -11.48 -22.17 13.21
N LEU A 352 -11.31 -22.63 14.42
CA LEU A 352 -12.18 -23.57 15.11
C LEU A 352 -12.65 -22.96 16.42
N LYS A 353 -13.94 -22.86 16.58
CA LYS A 353 -14.58 -22.59 17.87
C LYS A 353 -14.71 -23.95 18.58
N ILE A 354 -13.92 -24.16 19.65
CA ILE A 354 -13.94 -25.40 20.42
C ILE A 354 -15.16 -25.39 21.36
N ASP A 355 -15.36 -24.27 22.04
CA ASP A 355 -16.49 -23.97 22.91
C ASP A 355 -16.70 -22.45 22.99
N ASP A 356 -17.54 -21.95 23.92
CA ASP A 356 -17.82 -20.51 24.05
C ASP A 356 -16.64 -19.72 24.60
N GLU A 357 -15.73 -20.36 25.33
CA GLU A 357 -14.54 -19.78 25.94
C GLU A 357 -13.27 -20.01 25.12
N SER A 358 -13.23 -21.04 24.25
CA SER A 358 -12.01 -21.54 23.62
C SER A 358 -12.10 -21.49 22.10
N LYS A 359 -11.04 -20.99 21.48
CA LYS A 359 -10.88 -21.02 20.03
C LYS A 359 -9.45 -21.35 19.61
N LEU A 360 -9.33 -21.96 18.44
CA LEU A 360 -8.10 -22.21 17.75
C LEU A 360 -8.09 -21.46 16.43
N SER A 361 -6.98 -20.81 16.11
CA SER A 361 -6.76 -20.16 14.83
C SER A 361 -5.44 -20.66 14.24
N ALA A 362 -5.47 -21.06 12.97
CA ALA A 362 -4.29 -21.46 12.24
C ALA A 362 -4.27 -20.79 10.87
N GLY A 363 -3.08 -20.56 10.34
CA GLY A 363 -2.94 -19.99 9.02
C GLY A 363 -1.58 -20.23 8.41
N VAL A 364 -1.53 -20.10 7.09
CA VAL A 364 -0.33 -20.15 6.26
C VAL A 364 -0.41 -19.13 5.16
N VAL A 365 0.73 -18.52 4.85
CA VAL A 365 0.89 -17.60 3.70
C VAL A 365 1.86 -18.22 2.72
N PHE A 366 1.58 -18.03 1.45
CA PHE A 366 2.57 -18.08 0.38
C PHE A 366 2.70 -16.67 -0.20
N HIS A 367 3.87 -16.07 -0.05
CA HIS A 367 4.20 -14.73 -0.53
C HIS A 367 5.48 -14.80 -1.36
N TYR A 368 5.42 -14.26 -2.57
CA TYR A 368 6.57 -14.18 -3.47
C TYR A 368 6.72 -12.76 -4.00
N SER A 369 7.63 -11.99 -3.42
CA SER A 369 7.94 -10.63 -3.86
C SER A 369 8.94 -10.64 -5.01
N GLN A 370 8.56 -10.02 -6.11
CA GLN A 370 9.43 -9.69 -7.24
C GLN A 370 9.63 -8.18 -7.25
N TYR A 371 10.83 -7.75 -6.93
CA TYR A 371 11.18 -6.34 -6.99
C TYR A 371 12.44 -6.16 -7.81
N SER A 372 12.39 -5.24 -8.78
CA SER A 372 13.59 -4.86 -9.52
C SER A 372 13.57 -3.38 -9.89
N ASN A 373 14.73 -2.78 -9.95
CA ASN A 373 14.93 -1.43 -10.46
C ASN A 373 16.09 -1.38 -11.45
N SER A 374 15.92 -0.60 -12.52
CA SER A 374 17.01 -0.33 -13.46
C SER A 374 17.94 0.77 -12.95
N ALA A 375 19.17 0.76 -13.41
CA ALA A 375 20.16 1.80 -13.15
C ALA A 375 21.19 1.85 -14.27
N ILE A 376 21.74 3.03 -14.57
CA ILE A 376 22.92 3.13 -15.42
C ILE A 376 24.12 2.64 -14.60
N ALA A 377 24.85 1.67 -15.17
CA ALA A 377 26.19 1.28 -14.72
C ALA A 377 27.21 1.73 -15.75
N PHE A 378 28.37 2.17 -15.29
CA PHE A 378 29.44 2.64 -16.17
C PHE A 378 30.80 2.21 -15.63
N TYR A 379 31.74 2.00 -16.58
CA TYR A 379 33.07 1.54 -16.27
C TYR A 379 34.10 2.35 -17.06
N ASN A 380 35.06 2.94 -16.35
CA ASN A 380 36.08 3.82 -16.91
C ASN A 380 35.50 4.87 -17.89
N ALA A 381 34.44 5.52 -17.46
CA ALA A 381 33.70 6.53 -18.21
C ALA A 381 33.18 7.62 -17.26
N PRO A 382 32.91 8.83 -17.74
CA PRO A 382 32.32 9.89 -16.93
C PRO A 382 30.93 9.50 -16.40
N ASP A 383 30.58 10.00 -15.20
CA ASP A 383 29.25 9.84 -14.65
C ASP A 383 28.22 10.51 -15.57
N PRO A 384 27.20 9.78 -16.08
CA PRO A 384 26.22 10.31 -17.01
C PRO A 384 25.09 11.09 -16.33
N SER A 385 25.09 11.20 -15.00
CA SER A 385 24.07 11.90 -14.25
C SER A 385 24.18 13.41 -14.46
N PRO A 386 23.13 14.10 -14.90
CA PRO A 386 23.17 15.55 -15.10
C PRO A 386 23.54 16.31 -13.82
N ASP A 387 23.02 15.86 -12.67
CA ASP A 387 23.21 16.45 -11.34
C ASP A 387 24.50 15.99 -10.64
N TYR A 388 25.37 15.25 -11.33
CA TYR A 388 26.69 14.94 -10.79
C TYR A 388 27.46 16.24 -10.50
N TYR A 389 28.04 16.33 -9.31
CA TYR A 389 28.57 17.60 -8.80
C TYR A 389 29.58 18.30 -9.72
N ARG A 390 30.34 17.54 -10.55
CA ARG A 390 31.29 18.10 -11.52
C ARG A 390 30.61 18.74 -12.74
N ASN A 391 29.34 18.46 -12.98
CA ASN A 391 28.53 19.02 -14.05
C ASN A 391 27.82 20.33 -13.61
N LEU A 392 27.94 20.70 -12.33
CA LEU A 392 27.28 21.86 -11.76
C LEU A 392 28.17 23.14 -11.80
N PRO A 393 27.57 24.32 -11.89
CA PRO A 393 28.30 25.60 -11.88
C PRO A 393 29.20 25.74 -10.65
N SER A 394 28.75 25.31 -9.47
CA SER A 394 29.51 25.39 -8.22
C SER A 394 30.87 24.69 -8.31
N TRP A 395 30.97 23.59 -9.06
CA TRP A 395 32.23 22.92 -9.27
C TRP A 395 33.27 23.81 -9.97
N GLN A 396 32.87 24.53 -11.00
CA GLN A 396 33.75 25.45 -11.70
C GLN A 396 34.19 26.62 -10.80
N TYR A 397 33.29 27.16 -9.98
CA TYR A 397 33.63 28.14 -8.97
C TYR A 397 34.62 27.57 -7.92
N TYR A 398 34.41 26.32 -7.49
CA TYR A 398 35.31 25.66 -6.54
C TYR A 398 36.73 25.52 -7.10
N GLN A 399 36.89 25.24 -8.39
CA GLN A 399 38.21 25.19 -9.04
C GLN A 399 38.97 26.55 -8.98
N LEU A 400 38.25 27.64 -8.73
CA LEU A 400 38.86 28.96 -8.53
C LEU A 400 39.46 29.15 -7.14
N ALA A 401 39.01 28.36 -6.18
CA ALA A 401 39.41 28.46 -4.77
C ALA A 401 40.67 27.66 -4.42
N VAL A 402 41.27 26.96 -5.38
CA VAL A 402 42.52 26.23 -5.16
C VAL A 402 43.66 27.23 -4.95
N ASP A 403 44.20 27.24 -3.74
CA ASP A 403 45.26 28.11 -3.30
C ASP A 403 46.51 27.95 -4.18
N GLY A 404 46.80 28.94 -4.97
CA GLY A 404 48.01 29.10 -5.69
C GLY A 404 48.52 30.55 -5.58
N PRO A 405 49.78 30.85 -5.83
CA PRO A 405 50.25 32.21 -5.79
C PRO A 405 49.43 33.12 -6.72
N ASP A 406 49.13 34.32 -6.32
CA ASP A 406 48.42 35.33 -7.10
C ASP A 406 49.30 35.81 -8.24
N ASP A 407 49.52 34.94 -9.23
CA ASP A 407 50.19 35.27 -10.47
C ASP A 407 49.21 35.53 -11.63
N ILE A 408 49.71 36.07 -12.72
CA ILE A 408 48.92 36.40 -13.92
C ILE A 408 48.22 35.13 -14.51
N TYR A 409 48.83 33.97 -14.38
CA TYR A 409 48.22 32.71 -14.86
C TYR A 409 47.01 32.30 -14.03
N ASN A 410 47.12 32.38 -12.70
CA ASN A 410 46.00 32.04 -11.82
C ASN A 410 44.84 33.04 -11.99
N ALA A 411 45.11 34.33 -12.16
CA ALA A 411 44.12 35.35 -12.44
C ALA A 411 43.36 35.05 -13.74
N TYR A 412 44.09 34.70 -14.80
CA TYR A 412 43.49 34.34 -16.10
C TYR A 412 42.61 33.09 -16.01
N TYR A 413 43.06 32.00 -15.37
CA TYR A 413 42.28 30.79 -15.20
C TYR A 413 41.06 31.02 -14.32
N LYS A 414 41.14 31.85 -13.28
CA LYS A 414 40.00 32.26 -12.46
C LYS A 414 38.91 32.92 -13.31
N GLU A 415 39.24 33.87 -14.21
CA GLU A 415 38.25 34.52 -15.08
C GLU A 415 37.67 33.57 -16.12
N VAL A 416 38.45 32.67 -16.70
CA VAL A 416 37.99 31.65 -17.65
C VAL A 416 37.01 30.71 -16.98
N ASN A 417 37.34 30.18 -15.79
CA ASN A 417 36.47 29.28 -15.05
C ASN A 417 35.19 29.97 -14.59
N LYS A 418 35.26 31.23 -14.19
CA LYS A 418 34.09 32.04 -13.87
C LYS A 418 33.16 32.19 -15.09
N GLY A 419 33.73 32.48 -16.26
CA GLY A 419 33.01 32.53 -17.53
C GLY A 419 32.30 31.20 -17.82
N LEU A 420 33.00 30.07 -17.67
CA LEU A 420 32.45 28.74 -17.88
C LEU A 420 31.34 28.43 -16.85
N ALA A 421 31.54 28.73 -15.57
CA ALA A 421 30.53 28.55 -14.52
C ALA A 421 29.24 29.32 -14.84
N ASN A 422 29.37 30.59 -15.31
CA ASN A 422 28.22 31.38 -15.72
C ASN A 422 27.50 30.79 -16.94
N GLN A 423 28.24 30.31 -17.96
CA GLN A 423 27.65 29.64 -19.11
C GLN A 423 26.88 28.40 -18.71
N ILE A 424 27.44 27.54 -17.86
CA ILE A 424 26.78 26.34 -17.35
C ILE A 424 25.53 26.73 -16.55
N ALA A 425 25.61 27.76 -15.69
CA ALA A 425 24.47 28.25 -14.92
C ALA A 425 23.35 28.76 -15.83
N ASP A 426 23.68 29.44 -16.94
CA ASP A 426 22.69 29.93 -17.91
C ASP A 426 22.01 28.77 -18.65
N LEU A 427 22.76 27.72 -19.01
CA LEU A 427 22.21 26.51 -19.63
C LEU A 427 21.27 25.79 -18.64
N TRP A 428 21.65 25.69 -17.34
CA TRP A 428 20.78 25.14 -16.31
C TRP A 428 19.48 25.94 -16.16
N ARG A 429 19.55 27.28 -16.11
CA ARG A 429 18.37 28.16 -16.04
C ARG A 429 17.48 28.01 -17.27
N ALA A 430 18.09 27.94 -18.46
CA ALA A 430 17.37 27.72 -19.71
C ALA A 430 16.73 26.33 -19.83
N GLY A 431 17.18 25.37 -19.05
CA GLY A 431 16.73 23.98 -19.14
C GLY A 431 17.26 23.26 -20.38
N ASP A 432 18.47 23.59 -20.79
CA ASP A 432 19.10 22.95 -21.96
C ASP A 432 19.19 21.42 -21.73
N PRO A 433 18.60 20.58 -22.60
CA PRO A 433 18.59 19.14 -22.44
C PRO A 433 19.99 18.51 -22.35
N ASN A 434 21.00 19.12 -22.97
CA ASN A 434 22.37 18.58 -22.96
C ASN A 434 23.03 18.66 -21.58
N VAL A 435 22.55 19.52 -20.69
CA VAL A 435 23.10 19.67 -19.34
C VAL A 435 22.13 19.26 -18.24
N THR A 436 20.82 19.28 -18.53
CA THR A 436 19.77 19.03 -17.53
C THR A 436 19.15 17.63 -17.62
N GLN A 437 19.52 16.85 -18.64
CA GLN A 437 18.94 15.53 -18.90
C GLN A 437 20.03 14.49 -19.18
N ILE A 438 19.69 13.20 -19.01
CA ILE A 438 20.56 12.11 -19.42
C ILE A 438 20.74 12.14 -20.95
N ASN A 439 21.99 12.20 -21.40
CA ASN A 439 22.31 12.14 -22.80
C ASN A 439 22.51 10.69 -23.27
N TRP A 440 21.42 10.03 -23.63
CA TRP A 440 21.42 8.64 -24.11
C TRP A 440 22.29 8.47 -25.35
N ASN A 441 22.22 9.39 -26.30
CA ASN A 441 22.99 9.32 -27.53
C ASN A 441 24.51 9.38 -27.30
N ALA A 442 24.96 10.16 -26.31
CA ALA A 442 26.36 10.20 -25.92
C ALA A 442 26.85 8.84 -25.37
N MET A 443 26.03 8.16 -24.58
CA MET A 443 26.36 6.83 -24.05
C MET A 443 26.44 5.77 -25.16
N TYR A 444 25.49 5.78 -26.11
CA TYR A 444 25.55 4.91 -27.29
C TYR A 444 26.81 5.18 -28.13
N SER A 445 27.14 6.45 -28.40
CA SER A 445 28.31 6.86 -29.16
C SER A 445 29.60 6.44 -28.47
N ALA A 446 29.68 6.56 -27.15
CA ALA A 446 30.82 6.09 -26.36
C ALA A 446 31.02 4.58 -26.49
N ASN A 447 29.95 3.79 -26.43
CA ASN A 447 30.00 2.35 -26.62
C ASN A 447 30.39 1.96 -28.06
N TYR A 448 29.81 2.60 -29.07
CA TYR A 448 30.23 2.33 -30.48
C TYR A 448 31.68 2.65 -30.72
N THR A 449 32.18 3.75 -30.19
CA THR A 449 33.62 4.10 -30.28
C THR A 449 34.46 3.08 -29.56
N ASN A 450 34.03 2.64 -28.36
CA ASN A 450 34.75 1.62 -27.60
C ASN A 450 34.76 0.27 -28.34
N ASN A 451 33.67 -0.16 -28.96
CA ASN A 451 33.61 -1.39 -29.77
C ASN A 451 34.58 -1.37 -30.92
N ALA A 452 34.78 -0.21 -31.57
CA ALA A 452 35.71 -0.05 -32.69
C ALA A 452 37.17 -0.14 -32.24
N ILE A 453 37.50 0.39 -31.05
CA ILE A 453 38.87 0.44 -30.52
C ILE A 453 39.20 -0.86 -29.77
N ASN A 454 38.26 -1.38 -29.00
CA ASN A 454 38.45 -2.58 -28.16
C ASN A 454 37.23 -3.51 -28.28
N PRO A 455 37.12 -4.31 -29.36
CA PRO A 455 35.93 -5.13 -29.64
C PRO A 455 35.60 -6.18 -28.57
N ASN A 456 36.58 -6.59 -27.78
CA ASN A 456 36.46 -7.57 -26.70
C ASN A 456 36.48 -6.94 -25.32
N GLY A 457 36.45 -5.60 -25.23
CA GLY A 457 36.44 -4.88 -23.97
C GLY A 457 35.03 -4.75 -23.38
N SER A 458 34.97 -4.42 -22.10
CA SER A 458 33.69 -4.10 -21.44
C SER A 458 33.07 -2.84 -22.02
N ALA A 459 31.74 -2.79 -22.05
CA ALA A 459 30.99 -1.58 -22.36
C ALA A 459 31.44 -0.41 -21.47
N LYS A 460 31.30 0.83 -21.96
CA LYS A 460 31.46 2.05 -21.16
C LYS A 460 30.24 2.33 -20.31
N TYR A 461 29.05 2.10 -20.86
CA TYR A 461 27.76 2.29 -20.23
C TYR A 461 26.85 1.14 -20.55
N ILE A 462 26.05 0.71 -19.55
CA ILE A 462 24.94 -0.21 -19.72
C ILE A 462 23.76 0.27 -18.86
N LEU A 463 22.58 -0.24 -19.16
CA LEU A 463 21.46 -0.24 -18.23
C LEU A 463 21.42 -1.62 -17.56
N GLU A 464 21.67 -1.67 -16.26
CA GLU A 464 21.53 -2.87 -15.43
C GLU A 464 20.16 -2.90 -14.77
N ARG A 465 19.72 -4.08 -14.36
CA ARG A 465 18.54 -4.26 -13.51
C ARG A 465 18.93 -5.03 -12.26
N ARG A 466 18.69 -4.41 -11.13
CA ARG A 466 18.93 -4.98 -9.79
C ARG A 466 17.67 -5.66 -9.31
N HIS A 467 17.76 -6.94 -9.00
CA HIS A 467 16.66 -7.76 -8.51
C HIS A 467 16.82 -8.01 -7.01
N ASN A 468 15.74 -7.74 -6.26
CA ASN A 468 15.62 -8.01 -4.83
C ASN A 468 14.33 -8.83 -4.62
N ASN A 469 14.36 -10.09 -5.07
CA ASN A 469 13.22 -10.99 -4.94
C ASN A 469 13.24 -11.68 -3.59
N PHE A 470 12.05 -12.01 -3.10
CA PHE A 470 11.91 -12.56 -1.77
C PHE A 470 10.73 -13.54 -1.72
N MET A 471 10.93 -14.70 -1.09
CA MET A 471 9.89 -15.70 -0.87
C MET A 471 9.70 -15.91 0.62
N GLU A 472 8.47 -15.88 1.09
CA GLU A 472 8.12 -16.14 2.49
C GLU A 472 6.96 -17.11 2.62
N ILE A 473 7.04 -17.94 3.66
CA ILE A 473 5.96 -18.84 4.08
C ILE A 473 5.80 -18.69 5.59
N PRO A 474 5.09 -17.65 6.06
CA PRO A 474 4.66 -17.53 7.44
C PRO A 474 3.61 -18.57 7.81
N LEU A 475 3.73 -19.11 9.01
CA LEU A 475 2.81 -20.04 9.64
C LEU A 475 2.47 -19.51 11.03
N ASN A 476 1.20 -19.56 11.42
CA ASN A 476 0.77 -19.23 12.77
C ASN A 476 -0.28 -20.22 13.25
N PHE A 477 -0.16 -20.61 14.51
CA PHE A 477 -1.10 -21.47 15.23
C PHE A 477 -1.33 -20.86 16.60
N LEU A 478 -2.55 -20.42 16.89
CA LEU A 478 -2.90 -19.67 18.09
C LEU A 478 -4.11 -20.31 18.79
N TYR A 479 -3.95 -20.69 20.05
CA TYR A 479 -5.02 -21.11 20.94
C TYR A 479 -5.35 -19.98 21.90
N THR A 480 -6.63 -19.69 22.07
CA THR A 480 -7.13 -18.70 23.02
C THR A 480 -8.23 -19.30 23.86
N ASN A 481 -8.16 -19.10 25.19
CA ASN A 481 -9.16 -19.57 26.15
C ASN A 481 -9.43 -18.50 27.19
N GLN A 482 -10.71 -18.19 27.40
CA GLN A 482 -11.18 -17.34 28.50
C GLN A 482 -11.41 -18.21 29.73
N LEU A 483 -10.39 -18.34 30.60
CA LEU A 483 -10.43 -19.22 31.77
C LEU A 483 -11.47 -18.78 32.81
N ASN A 484 -11.68 -17.47 32.95
CA ASN A 484 -12.71 -16.85 33.76
C ASN A 484 -12.91 -15.38 33.34
N SER A 485 -13.76 -14.61 34.04
CA SER A 485 -14.03 -13.21 33.71
C SER A 485 -12.82 -12.28 33.72
N GLU A 486 -11.74 -12.65 34.39
CA GLU A 486 -10.54 -11.82 34.58
C GLU A 486 -9.30 -12.39 33.87
N LEU A 487 -9.29 -13.68 33.54
CA LEU A 487 -8.10 -14.36 33.04
C LEU A 487 -8.34 -14.97 31.66
N LYS A 488 -7.57 -14.50 30.69
CA LYS A 488 -7.52 -15.03 29.33
C LYS A 488 -6.15 -15.62 29.04
N LEU A 489 -6.12 -16.88 28.61
CA LEU A 489 -4.92 -17.56 28.15
C LEU A 489 -4.83 -17.42 26.63
N THR A 490 -3.67 -17.01 26.14
CA THR A 490 -3.32 -17.06 24.71
C THR A 490 -1.98 -17.76 24.58
N ALA A 491 -1.93 -18.85 23.82
CA ALA A 491 -0.72 -19.62 23.57
C ALA A 491 -0.65 -20.03 22.10
N GLY A 492 0.54 -20.10 21.52
CA GLY A 492 0.67 -20.49 20.13
C GLY A 492 2.11 -20.61 19.65
N ILE A 493 2.24 -20.90 18.37
CA ILE A 493 3.51 -21.05 17.66
C ILE A 493 3.45 -20.25 16.37
N GLU A 494 4.45 -19.41 16.16
CA GLU A 494 4.70 -18.73 14.91
C GLU A 494 6.01 -19.25 14.32
N ALA A 495 6.00 -19.58 13.02
CA ALA A 495 7.18 -19.99 12.27
C ALA A 495 7.17 -19.32 10.90
N LYS A 496 8.34 -18.98 10.39
CA LYS A 496 8.48 -18.35 9.08
C LYS A 496 9.68 -18.93 8.34
N TYR A 497 9.44 -19.41 7.12
CA TYR A 497 10.49 -19.70 6.17
C TYR A 497 10.66 -18.48 5.23
N ALA A 498 11.89 -18.07 4.97
CA ALA A 498 12.18 -16.98 4.05
C ALA A 498 13.42 -17.29 3.19
N LYS A 499 13.40 -16.78 1.94
CA LYS A 499 14.51 -16.87 1.02
C LYS A 499 14.64 -15.59 0.20
N GLY A 500 15.73 -14.85 0.40
CA GLY A 500 16.13 -13.72 -0.44
C GLY A 500 16.86 -14.20 -1.70
N MET A 501 16.65 -13.51 -2.81
CA MET A 501 17.30 -13.75 -4.10
C MET A 501 17.69 -12.40 -4.70
N HIS A 502 18.97 -12.06 -4.54
CA HIS A 502 19.53 -10.77 -4.96
C HIS A 502 20.54 -10.99 -6.08
N TYR A 503 20.29 -10.37 -7.23
CA TYR A 503 21.17 -10.49 -8.39
C TYR A 503 20.96 -9.31 -9.34
N LYS A 504 21.88 -9.18 -10.30
CA LYS A 504 21.80 -8.19 -11.37
C LYS A 504 21.65 -8.88 -12.72
N THR A 505 20.99 -8.21 -13.64
CA THR A 505 20.93 -8.57 -15.06
C THR A 505 21.28 -7.35 -15.91
N VAL A 506 21.77 -7.56 -17.09
CA VAL A 506 21.88 -6.51 -18.10
C VAL A 506 20.51 -6.29 -18.72
N ASP A 507 20.01 -5.06 -18.65
CA ASP A 507 18.71 -4.66 -19.21
C ASP A 507 18.88 -4.14 -20.65
N ASP A 508 19.96 -3.35 -20.90
CA ASP A 508 20.32 -2.83 -22.21
C ASP A 508 21.82 -2.58 -22.27
N LEU A 509 22.47 -3.11 -23.30
CA LEU A 509 23.91 -2.90 -23.55
C LEU A 509 24.23 -1.51 -24.12
N LEU A 510 23.23 -0.69 -24.44
CA LEU A 510 23.37 0.64 -25.02
C LEU A 510 24.31 0.64 -26.26
N GLY A 511 24.17 -0.36 -27.14
CA GLY A 511 24.95 -0.53 -28.35
C GLY A 511 26.35 -1.13 -28.17
N ALA A 512 26.71 -1.57 -26.96
CA ALA A 512 27.95 -2.28 -26.73
C ALA A 512 27.86 -3.75 -27.15
N ASN A 513 29.04 -4.39 -27.40
CA ASN A 513 29.09 -5.81 -27.72
C ASN A 513 28.90 -6.69 -26.48
N GLN A 514 29.45 -6.29 -25.34
CA GLN A 514 29.41 -7.07 -24.10
C GLN A 514 29.62 -6.18 -22.87
N TRP A 515 29.22 -6.68 -21.70
CA TRP A 515 29.58 -6.14 -20.41
C TRP A 515 30.40 -7.14 -19.63
N ILE A 516 31.54 -6.70 -19.09
CA ILE A 516 32.35 -7.44 -18.14
C ILE A 516 32.16 -6.73 -16.79
N ASP A 517 31.63 -7.43 -15.81
CA ASP A 517 31.37 -6.87 -14.48
C ASP A 517 32.67 -6.83 -13.68
N ILE A 518 33.36 -5.70 -13.77
CA ILE A 518 34.64 -5.46 -13.11
C ILE A 518 34.45 -4.40 -12.04
N ASP A 519 34.90 -4.69 -10.81
CA ASP A 519 35.08 -3.66 -9.80
C ASP A 519 36.33 -2.83 -10.11
N GLN A 520 36.14 -1.59 -10.56
CA GLN A 520 37.23 -0.70 -10.96
C GLN A 520 38.21 -0.36 -9.84
N PHE A 521 37.78 -0.48 -8.58
CA PHE A 521 38.68 -0.27 -7.44
C PHE A 521 39.52 -1.51 -7.16
N ALA A 522 38.91 -2.69 -7.23
CA ALA A 522 39.62 -3.94 -7.10
C ALA A 522 40.64 -4.13 -8.27
N GLU A 523 40.26 -3.76 -9.50
CA GLU A 523 41.16 -3.76 -10.65
C GLU A 523 42.38 -2.87 -10.41
N ARG A 524 42.20 -1.69 -9.86
CA ARG A 524 43.30 -0.79 -9.52
C ARG A 524 44.17 -1.31 -8.38
N ASP A 525 43.57 -1.89 -7.35
CA ASP A 525 44.27 -2.28 -6.12
C ASP A 525 44.93 -3.66 -6.24
N PHE A 526 44.46 -4.52 -7.16
CA PHE A 526 44.94 -5.89 -7.40
C PHE A 526 45.45 -6.06 -8.84
N THR A 527 46.47 -5.30 -9.20
CA THR A 527 47.00 -5.28 -10.57
C THR A 527 47.53 -6.64 -11.08
N ASP A 528 47.81 -7.58 -10.18
CA ASP A 528 48.38 -8.89 -10.51
C ASP A 528 47.37 -10.04 -10.58
N ASN A 529 46.07 -9.77 -10.34
CA ASN A 529 44.98 -10.77 -10.25
C ASN A 529 43.82 -10.47 -11.21
N GLN A 530 44.10 -10.21 -12.45
CA GLN A 530 43.08 -10.06 -13.49
C GLN A 530 42.71 -11.40 -14.12
#